data_1f29384a9b99aefd6d4b73b143d4b17b
#
_entry.id   1f29384a9b99aefd6d4b73b143d4b17b
#
_cell.length_a   1.000
_cell.length_b   1.000
_cell.length_c   1.000
_cell.angle_alpha   90.00
_cell.angle_beta   90.00
_cell.angle_gamma   90.00
#
_symmetry.space_group_name_H-M   'P 1'
#
loop_
_entity.id
_entity.type
_entity.pdbx_description
1 polymer ?
#
loop_
_entity_poly.entity_id
_entity_poly.type
_entity_poly.pdbx_seq_one_letter_code
_entity_poly.pdbx_strand_id
1 'polypeptide(L)'
;MRASVLFLGSLLARDGEAVACWPGGCALGARPIDLHIRAFQALGAQVRSWNGRLSFYGPRLHGRRLALPIPSVGATENAMLAACGAQGITVIDNPAREPEIVDLQGFLRSMGAQVSGAGTGEITIQGGCRLYAGEYTVMADRIVAATYLCAVAAAGGEGELLGTQGEDLGPVLAALEAAGCETGRAPNRLWIRRRGPLGGVGSLCTGPYPAFPTDAQPLLAAALAGGTGKSRITETIFDRRFRYTEGLCAMGAASQVEGDTAYILGRPLHGAQVAATDLRGGAAL
;
A
#
# COMPACT_ATOMS: atom_id res chain seq x y z
N MET A 1 -1.13 -16.68 -5.02
CA MET A 1 -1.38 -15.36 -4.39
C MET A 1 -0.40 -14.35 -4.98
N ARG A 2 -0.78 -13.06 -5.09
CA ARG A 2 0.12 -12.04 -5.67
C ARG A 2 1.37 -11.80 -4.82
N ALA A 3 1.25 -11.86 -3.50
CA ALA A 3 2.38 -11.71 -2.57
C ALA A 3 3.53 -12.69 -2.83
N SER A 4 3.31 -13.82 -3.53
CA SER A 4 4.39 -14.75 -3.88
C SER A 4 5.47 -14.13 -4.78
N VAL A 5 5.18 -13.01 -5.46
CA VAL A 5 6.18 -12.27 -6.24
C VAL A 5 7.29 -11.69 -5.37
N LEU A 6 7.00 -11.35 -4.11
CA LEU A 6 7.98 -10.76 -3.18
C LEU A 6 9.10 -11.76 -2.78
N PHE A 7 8.84 -13.06 -2.88
CA PHE A 7 9.88 -14.06 -2.63
C PHE A 7 10.96 -14.10 -3.71
N LEU A 8 10.71 -13.54 -4.90
CA LEU A 8 11.64 -13.61 -6.02
C LEU A 8 12.98 -12.91 -5.71
N GLY A 9 12.93 -11.74 -5.07
CA GLY A 9 14.15 -11.00 -4.71
C GLY A 9 15.02 -11.75 -3.72
N SER A 10 14.43 -12.33 -2.69
CA SER A 10 15.17 -13.10 -1.67
C SER A 10 15.69 -14.43 -2.21
N LEU A 11 14.93 -15.13 -3.05
CA LEU A 11 15.39 -16.37 -3.70
C LEU A 11 16.57 -16.09 -4.64
N LEU A 12 16.49 -15.04 -5.47
CA LEU A 12 17.61 -14.63 -6.32
C LEU A 12 18.85 -14.27 -5.51
N ALA A 13 18.68 -13.53 -4.40
CA ALA A 13 19.79 -13.16 -3.54
C ALA A 13 20.48 -14.38 -2.89
N ARG A 14 19.69 -15.40 -2.52
CA ARG A 14 20.15 -16.56 -1.77
C ARG A 14 20.63 -17.69 -2.67
N ASP A 15 19.80 -18.07 -3.64
CA ASP A 15 19.98 -19.31 -4.41
C ASP A 15 20.46 -19.01 -5.85
N GLY A 16 20.46 -17.75 -6.27
CA GLY A 16 20.84 -17.34 -7.63
C GLY A 16 19.79 -17.70 -8.69
N GLU A 17 18.68 -18.29 -8.28
CA GLU A 17 17.57 -18.63 -9.17
C GLU A 17 16.21 -18.54 -8.47
N ALA A 18 15.17 -18.29 -9.23
CA ALA A 18 13.80 -18.30 -8.75
C ALA A 18 12.84 -18.69 -9.87
N VAL A 19 11.79 -19.43 -9.54
CA VAL A 19 10.72 -19.78 -10.49
C VAL A 19 9.38 -19.43 -9.87
N ALA A 20 8.54 -18.73 -10.62
CA ALA A 20 7.17 -18.43 -10.22
C ALA A 20 6.19 -18.65 -11.37
N CYS A 21 4.94 -18.90 -11.06
CA CYS A 21 3.86 -18.73 -12.03
C CYS A 21 3.59 -17.24 -12.22
N TRP A 22 3.06 -16.86 -13.38
CA TRP A 22 2.53 -15.51 -13.56
C TRP A 22 1.55 -15.19 -12.42
N PRO A 23 1.74 -14.08 -11.71
CA PRO A 23 0.82 -13.73 -10.64
C PRO A 23 -0.58 -13.51 -11.19
N GLY A 24 -1.57 -14.07 -10.54
CA GLY A 24 -2.97 -13.90 -10.91
C GLY A 24 -3.37 -12.43 -10.97
N GLY A 25 -4.36 -12.11 -11.80
CA GLY A 25 -4.98 -10.79 -11.86
C GLY A 25 -5.64 -10.41 -10.53
N CYS A 26 -5.95 -9.14 -10.41
CA CYS A 26 -6.75 -8.59 -9.31
C CYS A 26 -7.99 -7.93 -9.90
N ALA A 27 -9.08 -7.89 -9.15
CA ALA A 27 -10.30 -7.19 -9.53
C ALA A 27 -10.09 -5.68 -9.83
N LEU A 28 -8.96 -5.13 -9.37
CA LEU A 28 -8.58 -3.71 -9.52
C LEU A 28 -7.96 -3.34 -10.87
N GLY A 29 -7.83 -4.27 -11.80
CA GLY A 29 -7.23 -4.03 -13.12
C GLY A 29 -5.91 -4.77 -13.35
N ALA A 30 -5.20 -4.39 -14.42
CA ALA A 30 -3.89 -4.94 -14.73
C ALA A 30 -2.87 -4.53 -13.67
N ARG A 31 -2.13 -5.50 -13.16
CA ARG A 31 -1.04 -5.27 -12.20
C ARG A 31 0.22 -5.96 -12.69
N PRO A 32 0.90 -5.39 -13.68
CA PRO A 32 2.09 -5.97 -14.26
C PRO A 32 3.20 -6.11 -13.21
N ILE A 33 4.14 -7.01 -13.45
CA ILE A 33 5.36 -7.18 -12.65
C ILE A 33 6.62 -6.77 -13.43
N ASP A 34 6.44 -5.98 -14.46
CA ASP A 34 7.50 -5.50 -15.34
C ASP A 34 8.58 -4.73 -14.57
N LEU A 35 8.19 -3.93 -13.58
CA LEU A 35 9.15 -3.18 -12.73
C LEU A 35 10.01 -4.13 -11.88
N HIS A 36 9.44 -5.22 -11.36
CA HIS A 36 10.21 -6.26 -10.67
C HIS A 36 11.21 -6.92 -11.62
N ILE A 37 10.75 -7.29 -12.82
CA ILE A 37 11.59 -7.90 -13.86
C ILE A 37 12.74 -6.96 -14.24
N ARG A 38 12.46 -5.68 -14.50
CA ARG A 38 13.46 -4.67 -14.83
C ARG A 38 14.51 -4.51 -13.73
N ALA A 39 14.07 -4.48 -12.46
CA ALA A 39 14.99 -4.40 -11.32
C ALA A 39 15.95 -5.60 -11.28
N PHE A 40 15.44 -6.82 -11.44
CA PHE A 40 16.29 -8.03 -11.46
C PHE A 40 17.22 -8.07 -12.66
N GLN A 41 16.75 -7.67 -13.85
CA GLN A 41 17.58 -7.58 -15.05
C GLN A 41 18.70 -6.52 -14.89
N ALA A 42 18.40 -5.38 -14.28
CA ALA A 42 19.40 -4.37 -13.99
C ALA A 42 20.49 -4.89 -13.04
N LEU A 43 20.16 -5.76 -12.09
CA LEU A 43 21.11 -6.43 -11.21
C LEU A 43 21.85 -7.59 -11.91
N GLY A 44 21.52 -7.94 -13.16
CA GLY A 44 22.19 -8.95 -13.96
C GLY A 44 21.46 -10.29 -14.06
N ALA A 45 20.23 -10.41 -13.56
CA ALA A 45 19.45 -11.63 -13.71
C ALA A 45 18.90 -11.79 -15.14
N GLN A 46 18.95 -13.00 -15.66
CA GLN A 46 18.25 -13.39 -16.89
C GLN A 46 16.82 -13.80 -16.55
N VAL A 47 15.86 -13.37 -17.36
CA VAL A 47 14.43 -13.68 -17.16
C VAL A 47 13.90 -14.40 -18.40
N ARG A 48 13.26 -15.53 -18.19
CA ARG A 48 12.62 -16.33 -19.25
C ARG A 48 11.18 -16.61 -18.86
N SER A 49 10.29 -16.50 -19.84
CA SER A 49 8.89 -16.92 -19.72
C SER A 49 8.64 -18.17 -20.56
N TRP A 50 8.06 -19.20 -19.95
CA TRP A 50 7.74 -20.44 -20.63
C TRP A 50 6.55 -21.13 -19.95
N ASN A 51 5.57 -21.57 -20.73
CA ASN A 51 4.38 -22.31 -20.27
C ASN A 51 3.70 -21.68 -19.04
N GLY A 52 3.50 -20.36 -19.04
CA GLY A 52 2.84 -19.65 -17.92
C GLY A 52 3.71 -19.52 -16.66
N ARG A 53 4.99 -19.86 -16.75
CA ARG A 53 5.98 -19.69 -15.67
C ARG A 53 6.99 -18.61 -16.03
N LEU A 54 7.51 -17.97 -14.99
CA LEU A 54 8.65 -17.06 -15.05
C LEU A 54 9.84 -17.72 -14.35
N SER A 55 10.95 -17.81 -15.04
CA SER A 55 12.23 -18.27 -14.49
C SER A 55 13.20 -17.10 -14.46
N PHE A 56 13.85 -16.92 -13.33
CA PHE A 56 14.87 -15.92 -13.07
C PHE A 56 16.16 -16.65 -12.75
N TYR A 57 17.25 -16.27 -13.40
CA TYR A 57 18.56 -16.84 -13.20
C TYR A 57 19.61 -15.74 -13.08
N GLY A 58 20.24 -15.64 -11.93
CA GLY A 58 21.24 -14.62 -11.60
C GLY A 58 22.19 -15.11 -10.51
N PRO A 59 23.07 -16.12 -10.81
CA PRO A 59 23.95 -16.72 -9.80
C PRO A 59 24.98 -15.73 -9.25
N ARG A 60 25.16 -14.60 -9.94
CA ARG A 60 26.00 -13.48 -9.51
C ARG A 60 25.28 -12.18 -9.86
N LEU A 61 24.53 -11.65 -8.90
CA LEU A 61 23.96 -10.32 -9.02
C LEU A 61 25.04 -9.26 -8.75
N HIS A 62 24.93 -8.13 -9.45
CA HIS A 62 25.87 -7.00 -9.31
C HIS A 62 25.11 -5.74 -8.96
N GLY A 63 25.61 -5.03 -7.95
CA GLY A 63 25.08 -3.73 -7.55
C GLY A 63 25.16 -2.71 -8.70
N ARG A 64 24.09 -1.98 -8.91
CA ARG A 64 23.97 -0.94 -9.95
C ARG A 64 23.02 0.16 -9.51
N ARG A 65 23.13 1.30 -10.19
CA ARG A 65 22.11 2.32 -10.11
C ARG A 65 20.91 1.89 -10.97
N LEU A 66 19.72 1.87 -10.40
CA LEU A 66 18.46 1.55 -11.07
C LEU A 66 17.40 2.57 -10.72
N ALA A 67 16.68 3.07 -11.72
CA ALA A 67 15.63 4.05 -11.55
C ALA A 67 14.27 3.39 -11.78
N LEU A 68 13.35 3.59 -10.84
CA LEU A 68 11.96 3.19 -11.01
C LEU A 68 11.18 4.34 -11.68
N PRO A 69 10.49 4.09 -12.81
CA PRO A 69 9.73 5.14 -13.50
C PRO A 69 8.55 5.65 -12.67
N ILE A 70 8.05 4.82 -11.78
CA ILE A 70 7.03 5.16 -10.76
C ILE A 70 7.44 4.53 -9.42
N PRO A 71 7.09 5.15 -8.28
CA PRO A 71 7.38 4.59 -6.96
C PRO A 71 6.49 3.37 -6.68
N SER A 72 6.97 2.19 -7.01
CA SER A 72 6.27 0.91 -6.81
C SER A 72 6.75 0.23 -5.55
N VAL A 73 5.86 0.03 -4.57
CA VAL A 73 6.17 -0.65 -3.29
C VAL A 73 6.79 -2.02 -3.55
N GLY A 74 6.09 -2.91 -4.24
CA GLY A 74 6.57 -4.28 -4.45
C GLY A 74 7.86 -4.36 -5.28
N ALA A 75 8.07 -3.46 -6.27
CA ALA A 75 9.31 -3.42 -7.02
C ALA A 75 10.48 -2.93 -6.16
N THR A 76 10.23 -1.93 -5.29
CA THR A 76 11.22 -1.45 -4.32
C THR A 76 11.62 -2.54 -3.35
N GLU A 77 10.65 -3.24 -2.73
CA GLU A 77 10.89 -4.36 -1.82
C GLU A 77 11.74 -5.46 -2.48
N ASN A 78 11.35 -5.89 -3.66
CA ASN A 78 12.10 -6.93 -4.39
C ASN A 78 13.50 -6.48 -4.81
N ALA A 79 13.66 -5.22 -5.24
CA ALA A 79 14.98 -4.67 -5.55
C ALA A 79 15.88 -4.62 -4.31
N MET A 80 15.34 -4.20 -3.15
CA MET A 80 16.07 -4.19 -1.87
C MET A 80 16.51 -5.59 -1.47
N LEU A 81 15.59 -6.57 -1.53
CA LEU A 81 15.87 -7.96 -1.17
C LEU A 81 16.96 -8.58 -2.09
N ALA A 82 16.82 -8.39 -3.41
CA ALA A 82 17.82 -8.89 -4.37
C ALA A 82 19.18 -8.20 -4.23
N ALA A 83 19.17 -6.88 -3.96
CA ALA A 83 20.39 -6.09 -3.80
C ALA A 83 21.23 -6.52 -2.58
N CYS A 84 20.61 -7.05 -1.52
CA CYS A 84 21.34 -7.57 -0.36
C CYS A 84 22.29 -8.72 -0.76
N GLY A 85 21.94 -9.53 -1.77
CA GLY A 85 22.80 -10.61 -2.29
C GLY A 85 23.70 -10.18 -3.45
N ALA A 86 23.57 -8.98 -3.99
CA ALA A 86 24.36 -8.49 -5.10
C ALA A 86 25.78 -8.11 -4.67
N GLN A 87 26.76 -8.24 -5.56
CA GLN A 87 28.12 -7.76 -5.30
C GLN A 87 28.23 -6.26 -5.55
N GLY A 88 28.72 -5.50 -4.56
CA GLY A 88 28.90 -4.05 -4.66
C GLY A 88 27.67 -3.24 -4.20
N ILE A 89 27.60 -2.00 -4.63
CA ILE A 89 26.59 -1.05 -4.19
C ILE A 89 25.44 -0.98 -5.20
N THR A 90 24.22 -1.10 -4.70
CA THR A 90 22.99 -0.80 -5.45
C THR A 90 22.42 0.53 -4.98
N VAL A 91 22.04 1.38 -5.93
CA VAL A 91 21.31 2.62 -5.68
C VAL A 91 19.97 2.53 -6.39
N ILE A 92 18.88 2.71 -5.66
CA ILE A 92 17.52 2.72 -6.20
C ILE A 92 17.02 4.17 -6.21
N ASP A 93 16.82 4.72 -7.40
CA ASP A 93 16.22 6.04 -7.61
C ASP A 93 14.70 5.94 -7.70
N ASN A 94 14.02 6.93 -7.16
CA ASN A 94 12.56 7.02 -7.13
C ASN A 94 11.90 5.77 -6.52
N PRO A 95 12.41 5.25 -5.38
CA PRO A 95 11.76 4.14 -4.68
C PRO A 95 10.43 4.56 -4.09
N ALA A 96 9.61 3.58 -3.73
CA ALA A 96 8.48 3.79 -2.85
C ALA A 96 8.96 4.31 -1.48
N ARG A 97 8.20 5.23 -0.89
CA ARG A 97 8.56 5.89 0.38
C ARG A 97 7.65 5.49 1.54
N GLU A 98 6.76 4.55 1.29
CA GLU A 98 5.81 4.03 2.27
C GLU A 98 6.54 3.58 3.55
N PRO A 99 5.92 3.74 4.72
CA PRO A 99 6.48 3.32 6.01
C PRO A 99 6.92 1.85 6.01
N GLU A 100 6.24 1.00 5.26
CA GLU A 100 6.57 -0.42 5.08
C GLU A 100 7.97 -0.62 4.46
N ILE A 101 8.41 0.31 3.61
CA ILE A 101 9.78 0.29 3.04
C ILE A 101 10.83 0.66 4.11
N VAL A 102 10.48 1.61 4.98
CA VAL A 102 11.33 1.98 6.12
C VAL A 102 11.43 0.82 7.11
N ASP A 103 10.32 0.14 7.37
CA ASP A 103 10.26 -1.05 8.21
C ASP A 103 11.09 -2.20 7.64
N LEU A 104 10.99 -2.46 6.33
CA LEU A 104 11.84 -3.45 5.63
C LEU A 104 13.32 -3.11 5.75
N GLN A 105 13.71 -1.83 5.62
CA GLN A 105 15.10 -1.41 5.87
C GLN A 105 15.52 -1.73 7.31
N GLY A 106 14.67 -1.45 8.30
CA GLY A 106 14.91 -1.77 9.70
C GLY A 106 15.12 -3.27 9.92
N PHE A 107 14.25 -4.09 9.35
CA PHE A 107 14.36 -5.54 9.37
C PHE A 107 15.68 -6.04 8.75
N LEU A 108 16.01 -5.59 7.55
CA LEU A 108 17.25 -5.99 6.87
C LEU A 108 18.49 -5.58 7.67
N ARG A 109 18.49 -4.39 8.27
CA ARG A 109 19.57 -3.92 9.15
C ARG A 109 19.72 -4.77 10.40
N SER A 110 18.62 -5.22 11.01
CA SER A 110 18.66 -6.10 12.18
C SER A 110 19.34 -7.45 11.87
N MET A 111 19.29 -7.86 10.59
CA MET A 111 19.98 -9.05 10.10
C MET A 111 21.43 -8.79 9.65
N GLY A 112 21.93 -7.55 9.72
CA GLY A 112 23.30 -7.18 9.33
C GLY A 112 23.44 -6.60 7.92
N ALA A 113 22.36 -6.36 7.18
CA ALA A 113 22.43 -5.67 5.90
C ALA A 113 22.78 -4.19 6.06
N GLN A 114 23.51 -3.65 5.11
CA GLN A 114 23.83 -2.23 5.03
C GLN A 114 22.90 -1.55 4.02
N VAL A 115 21.80 -1.02 4.52
CA VAL A 115 20.75 -0.36 3.74
C VAL A 115 20.50 1.03 4.34
N SER A 116 20.34 2.06 3.50
CA SER A 116 20.04 3.42 3.94
C SER A 116 19.16 4.14 2.92
N GLY A 117 18.45 5.19 3.38
CA GLY A 117 17.67 6.07 2.52
C GLY A 117 16.20 5.66 2.33
N ALA A 118 15.69 4.57 2.93
CA ALA A 118 14.26 4.27 2.89
C ALA A 118 13.42 5.44 3.41
N GLY A 119 12.28 5.71 2.79
CA GLY A 119 11.45 6.89 3.06
C GLY A 119 11.89 8.16 2.32
N THR A 120 13.02 8.12 1.60
CA THR A 120 13.52 9.26 0.79
C THR A 120 13.43 8.98 -0.72
N GLY A 121 14.00 9.85 -1.52
CA GLY A 121 14.04 9.70 -2.99
C GLY A 121 15.07 8.71 -3.51
N GLU A 122 15.94 8.18 -2.66
CA GLU A 122 17.01 7.27 -3.02
C GLU A 122 17.28 6.26 -1.90
N ILE A 123 17.43 4.99 -2.26
CA ILE A 123 17.84 3.93 -1.33
C ILE A 123 19.19 3.38 -1.78
N THR A 124 20.14 3.28 -0.85
CA THR A 124 21.46 2.70 -1.09
C THR A 124 21.61 1.40 -0.32
N ILE A 125 22.06 0.33 -0.99
CA ILE A 125 22.29 -0.99 -0.41
C ILE A 125 23.72 -1.43 -0.73
N GLN A 126 24.52 -1.72 0.30
CA GLN A 126 25.78 -2.46 0.15
C GLN A 126 25.45 -3.95 0.19
N GLY A 127 25.52 -4.59 -0.96
CA GLY A 127 25.26 -6.02 -1.08
C GLY A 127 26.47 -6.90 -0.73
N GLY A 128 26.22 -8.20 -0.65
CA GLY A 128 27.24 -9.20 -0.31
C GLY A 128 27.60 -9.25 1.17
N CYS A 129 26.93 -8.51 2.03
CA CYS A 129 27.06 -8.62 3.48
C CYS A 129 26.49 -9.97 3.97
N ARG A 130 27.16 -10.58 4.94
CA ARG A 130 26.64 -11.77 5.59
C ARG A 130 25.44 -11.38 6.45
N LEU A 131 24.31 -12.02 6.19
CA LEU A 131 23.09 -11.85 7.00
C LEU A 131 23.01 -12.90 8.09
N TYR A 132 22.45 -12.52 9.22
CA TYR A 132 22.28 -13.36 10.41
C TYR A 132 20.81 -13.46 10.78
N ALA A 133 20.43 -14.53 11.46
CA ALA A 133 19.11 -14.60 12.07
C ALA A 133 19.00 -13.54 13.19
N GLY A 134 17.81 -12.98 13.34
CA GLY A 134 17.52 -11.97 14.34
C GLY A 134 16.03 -11.96 14.70
N GLU A 135 15.70 -11.25 15.78
CA GLU A 135 14.33 -10.96 16.16
C GLU A 135 13.98 -9.55 15.67
N TYR A 136 12.78 -9.39 15.15
CA TYR A 136 12.29 -8.11 14.67
C TYR A 136 10.79 -8.00 14.90
N THR A 137 10.36 -6.87 15.41
CA THR A 137 8.93 -6.57 15.55
C THR A 137 8.50 -5.71 14.38
N VAL A 138 7.65 -6.25 13.54
CA VAL A 138 7.08 -5.57 12.37
C VAL A 138 6.21 -4.41 12.83
N MET A 139 6.23 -3.30 12.10
CA MET A 139 5.40 -2.14 12.36
C MET A 139 3.89 -2.47 12.37
N ALA A 140 3.08 -1.65 13.04
CA ALA A 140 1.64 -1.77 13.00
C ALA A 140 1.10 -1.49 11.59
N ASP A 141 0.05 -2.24 11.18
CA ASP A 141 -0.60 -2.05 9.88
C ASP A 141 -1.43 -0.76 9.88
N ARG A 142 -0.93 0.28 9.21
CA ARG A 142 -1.61 1.57 9.09
C ARG A 142 -2.94 1.50 8.34
N ILE A 143 -3.13 0.52 7.44
CA ILE A 143 -4.38 0.37 6.70
C ILE A 143 -5.46 -0.29 7.57
N VAL A 144 -5.07 -1.23 8.44
CA VAL A 144 -5.95 -1.75 9.49
C VAL A 144 -6.36 -0.62 10.44
N ALA A 145 -5.41 0.22 10.87
CA ALA A 145 -5.73 1.38 11.69
C ALA A 145 -6.70 2.34 10.98
N ALA A 146 -6.46 2.68 9.70
CA ALA A 146 -7.37 3.49 8.89
C ALA A 146 -8.78 2.87 8.78
N THR A 147 -8.87 1.54 8.70
CA THR A 147 -10.15 0.82 8.66
C THR A 147 -10.97 1.08 9.92
N TYR A 148 -10.37 0.91 11.08
CA TYR A 148 -11.08 1.16 12.36
C TYR A 148 -11.40 2.64 12.56
N LEU A 149 -10.52 3.56 12.17
CA LEU A 149 -10.81 4.99 12.22
C LEU A 149 -12.03 5.35 11.35
N CYS A 150 -12.06 4.84 10.10
CA CYS A 150 -13.21 5.05 9.22
C CYS A 150 -14.49 4.39 9.75
N ALA A 151 -14.40 3.22 10.40
CA ALA A 151 -15.53 2.55 11.02
C ALA A 151 -16.13 3.39 12.16
N VAL A 152 -15.30 3.97 13.04
CA VAL A 152 -15.76 4.89 14.09
C VAL A 152 -16.35 6.17 13.47
N ALA A 153 -15.71 6.69 12.42
CA ALA A 153 -16.25 7.85 11.68
C ALA A 153 -17.63 7.55 11.08
N ALA A 154 -17.86 6.36 10.54
CA ALA A 154 -19.14 5.94 9.98
C ALA A 154 -20.21 5.71 11.06
N ALA A 155 -19.88 4.99 12.13
CA ALA A 155 -20.82 4.63 13.19
C ALA A 155 -21.11 5.79 14.18
N GLY A 156 -20.16 6.71 14.37
CA GLY A 156 -20.18 7.70 15.44
C GLY A 156 -19.67 7.14 16.77
N GLY A 157 -19.50 8.01 17.76
CA GLY A 157 -18.94 7.66 19.04
C GLY A 157 -17.43 7.91 19.10
N GLU A 158 -16.72 7.11 19.88
CA GLU A 158 -15.29 7.25 20.08
C GLU A 158 -14.58 5.89 20.05
N GLY A 159 -13.31 5.91 19.66
CA GLY A 159 -12.47 4.71 19.61
C GLY A 159 -11.01 5.05 19.84
N GLU A 160 -10.28 4.10 20.35
CA GLU A 160 -8.87 4.18 20.61
C GLU A 160 -8.15 2.96 20.04
N LEU A 161 -7.05 3.20 19.34
CA LEU A 161 -6.16 2.19 18.77
C LEU A 161 -4.87 2.20 19.55
N LEU A 162 -4.49 1.06 20.10
CA LEU A 162 -3.23 0.85 20.82
C LEU A 162 -2.21 0.16 19.93
N GLY A 163 -0.92 0.43 20.17
CA GLY A 163 0.17 -0.18 19.43
C GLY A 163 0.37 0.38 18.02
N THR A 164 -0.24 1.52 17.70
CA THR A 164 -0.09 2.18 16.40
C THR A 164 0.48 3.59 16.55
N GLN A 165 1.25 4.01 15.55
CA GLN A 165 1.80 5.36 15.45
C GLN A 165 0.99 6.14 14.40
N GLY A 166 0.44 7.28 14.80
CA GLY A 166 -0.40 8.09 13.89
C GLY A 166 0.37 8.90 12.84
N GLU A 167 1.71 8.86 12.86
CA GLU A 167 2.54 9.64 11.94
C GLU A 167 2.36 9.20 10.49
N ASP A 168 2.19 7.90 10.27
CA ASP A 168 2.02 7.31 8.95
C ASP A 168 0.61 7.47 8.36
N LEU A 169 -0.31 8.01 9.14
CA LEU A 169 -1.73 8.20 8.81
C LEU A 169 -2.13 9.66 8.59
N GLY A 170 -1.16 10.58 8.50
CA GLY A 170 -1.42 12.02 8.37
C GLY A 170 -2.56 12.38 7.41
N PRO A 171 -2.53 11.96 6.14
CA PRO A 171 -3.60 12.26 5.18
C PRO A 171 -4.97 11.68 5.55
N VAL A 172 -5.00 10.49 6.16
CA VAL A 172 -6.26 9.86 6.60
C VAL A 172 -6.87 10.64 7.76
N LEU A 173 -6.07 11.01 8.74
CA LEU A 173 -6.51 11.81 9.90
C LEU A 173 -7.01 13.17 9.44
N ALA A 174 -6.27 13.86 8.56
CA ALA A 174 -6.68 15.14 8.01
C ALA A 174 -8.02 15.07 7.26
N ALA A 175 -8.25 13.99 6.50
CA ALA A 175 -9.54 13.78 5.82
C ALA A 175 -10.68 13.53 6.82
N LEU A 176 -10.44 12.76 7.88
CA LEU A 176 -11.44 12.50 8.93
C LEU A 176 -11.75 13.76 9.75
N GLU A 177 -10.75 14.60 10.03
CA GLU A 177 -10.91 15.89 10.69
C GLU A 177 -11.70 16.86 9.81
N ALA A 178 -11.40 16.92 8.50
CA ALA A 178 -12.17 17.71 7.54
C ALA A 178 -13.64 17.26 7.44
N ALA A 179 -13.92 15.97 7.67
CA ALA A 179 -15.27 15.43 7.73
C ALA A 179 -15.98 15.68 9.09
N GLY A 180 -15.31 16.30 10.07
CA GLY A 180 -15.88 16.66 11.37
C GLY A 180 -15.58 15.67 12.51
N CYS A 181 -14.60 14.79 12.35
CA CYS A 181 -14.08 14.00 13.46
C CYS A 181 -13.03 14.79 14.25
N GLU A 182 -12.92 14.50 15.53
CA GLU A 182 -11.80 14.88 16.37
C GLU A 182 -10.81 13.71 16.38
N THR A 183 -9.51 13.96 16.16
CA THR A 183 -8.46 12.94 16.26
C THR A 183 -7.32 13.40 17.15
N GLY A 184 -6.58 12.46 17.72
CA GLY A 184 -5.41 12.78 18.51
C GLY A 184 -4.44 11.62 18.59
N ARG A 185 -3.18 11.97 18.90
CA ARG A 185 -2.04 11.06 18.92
C ARG A 185 -1.30 11.15 20.26
N ALA A 186 -0.84 10.00 20.72
CA ALA A 186 0.13 9.87 21.79
C ALA A 186 1.07 8.71 21.44
N PRO A 187 2.20 8.51 22.14
CA PRO A 187 3.07 7.36 21.88
C PRO A 187 2.30 6.04 21.92
N ASN A 188 2.39 5.27 20.84
CA ASN A 188 1.68 4.00 20.65
C ASN A 188 0.15 4.06 20.80
N ARG A 189 -0.45 5.22 20.59
CA ARG A 189 -1.86 5.45 20.81
C ARG A 189 -2.41 6.44 19.79
N LEU A 190 -3.54 6.11 19.19
CA LEU A 190 -4.29 6.95 18.28
C LEU A 190 -5.76 6.89 18.67
N TRP A 191 -6.45 8.02 18.74
CA TRP A 191 -7.86 8.06 19.05
C TRP A 191 -8.64 8.90 18.04
N ILE A 192 -9.93 8.56 17.91
CA ILE A 192 -10.89 9.28 17.09
C ILE A 192 -12.21 9.42 17.84
N ARG A 193 -12.89 10.54 17.62
CA ARG A 193 -14.23 10.80 18.15
C ARG A 193 -15.08 11.51 17.11
N ARG A 194 -16.31 11.07 16.94
CA ARG A 194 -17.33 11.74 16.15
C ARG A 194 -18.61 11.96 16.98
N ARG A 195 -18.95 13.22 17.24
CA ARG A 195 -20.12 13.60 18.04
C ARG A 195 -21.32 14.03 17.20
N GLY A 196 -21.07 14.57 16.01
CA GLY A 196 -22.07 15.11 15.11
C GLY A 196 -22.23 14.30 13.82
N PRO A 197 -23.03 14.80 12.87
CA PRO A 197 -23.09 14.22 11.53
C PRO A 197 -21.72 14.27 10.85
N LEU A 198 -21.37 13.21 10.11
CA LEU A 198 -20.16 13.21 9.31
C LEU A 198 -20.36 14.10 8.08
N GLY A 199 -19.51 15.09 7.89
CA GLY A 199 -19.52 16.00 6.75
C GLY A 199 -18.85 15.41 5.52
N GLY A 200 -18.76 16.22 4.46
CA GLY A 200 -17.94 15.88 3.28
C GLY A 200 -16.52 16.40 3.42
N VAL A 201 -15.60 15.81 2.63
CA VAL A 201 -14.16 16.22 2.60
C VAL A 201 -13.84 17.17 1.44
N GLY A 202 -14.86 17.61 0.66
CA GLY A 202 -14.60 18.39 -0.56
C GLY A 202 -13.92 17.55 -1.63
N SER A 203 -12.68 17.85 -1.96
CA SER A 203 -11.87 17.12 -2.97
C SER A 203 -10.70 16.41 -2.32
N LEU A 204 -10.53 15.13 -2.66
CA LEU A 204 -9.44 14.28 -2.20
C LEU A 204 -8.87 13.52 -3.40
N CYS A 205 -7.55 13.33 -3.43
CA CYS A 205 -6.85 12.58 -4.46
C CYS A 205 -5.95 11.54 -3.81
N THR A 206 -6.01 10.29 -4.29
CA THR A 206 -5.07 9.25 -3.88
C THR A 206 -3.72 9.44 -4.56
N GLY A 207 -2.67 8.85 -4.02
CA GLY A 207 -1.34 8.92 -4.62
C GLY A 207 -0.32 8.10 -3.83
N PRO A 208 0.92 7.99 -4.36
CA PRO A 208 2.03 7.42 -3.61
C PRO A 208 2.28 8.18 -2.32
N TYR A 209 2.77 7.48 -1.30
CA TYR A 209 3.09 8.10 -0.02
C TYR A 209 4.04 9.31 -0.19
N PRO A 210 3.79 10.43 0.51
CA PRO A 210 2.87 10.64 1.63
C PRO A 210 1.47 11.14 1.26
N ALA A 211 1.01 10.96 0.03
CA ALA A 211 -0.35 11.29 -0.36
C ALA A 211 -1.38 10.33 0.28
N PHE A 212 -2.68 10.58 0.03
CA PHE A 212 -3.74 9.75 0.58
C PHE A 212 -3.65 8.32 0.03
N PRO A 213 -3.59 7.29 0.90
CA PRO A 213 -3.37 5.92 0.44
C PRO A 213 -4.61 5.35 -0.29
N THR A 214 -4.39 4.78 -1.48
CA THR A 214 -5.44 4.13 -2.27
C THR A 214 -6.16 3.02 -1.48
N ASP A 215 -5.49 2.37 -0.53
CA ASP A 215 -6.08 1.30 0.28
C ASP A 215 -7.04 1.81 1.36
N ALA A 216 -6.92 3.06 1.81
CA ALA A 216 -7.87 3.69 2.71
C ALA A 216 -9.04 4.39 1.97
N GLN A 217 -8.93 4.58 0.67
CA GLN A 217 -9.91 5.29 -0.14
C GLN A 217 -11.33 4.68 -0.09
N PRO A 218 -11.53 3.34 -0.25
CA PRO A 218 -12.87 2.75 -0.15
C PRO A 218 -13.47 2.89 1.26
N LEU A 219 -12.64 2.81 2.29
CA LEU A 219 -13.05 2.88 3.69
C LEU A 219 -13.58 4.28 4.04
N LEU A 220 -12.85 5.31 3.63
CA LEU A 220 -13.29 6.70 3.80
C LEU A 220 -14.54 6.97 2.97
N ALA A 221 -14.60 6.52 1.72
CA ALA A 221 -15.74 6.70 0.84
C ALA A 221 -17.03 6.10 1.42
N ALA A 222 -16.95 4.91 2.02
CA ALA A 222 -18.09 4.28 2.70
C ALA A 222 -18.57 5.10 3.91
N ALA A 223 -17.64 5.58 4.74
CA ALA A 223 -17.99 6.46 5.86
C ALA A 223 -18.69 7.73 5.37
N LEU A 224 -18.16 8.41 4.35
CA LEU A 224 -18.72 9.63 3.77
C LEU A 224 -20.07 9.40 3.11
N ALA A 225 -20.31 8.21 2.53
CA ALA A 225 -21.59 7.88 1.89
C ALA A 225 -22.75 7.86 2.89
N GLY A 226 -22.51 7.47 4.15
CA GLY A 226 -23.48 7.54 5.24
C GLY A 226 -23.57 8.90 5.94
N GLY A 227 -22.75 9.87 5.55
CA GLY A 227 -22.71 11.21 6.12
C GLY A 227 -23.73 12.18 5.54
N THR A 228 -23.42 13.48 5.53
CA THR A 228 -24.32 14.56 5.08
C THR A 228 -23.72 15.49 4.03
N GLY A 229 -22.45 15.37 3.71
CA GLY A 229 -21.73 16.32 2.87
C GLY A 229 -21.51 15.82 1.44
N LYS A 230 -20.85 16.66 0.64
CA LYS A 230 -20.40 16.32 -0.71
C LYS A 230 -18.89 16.01 -0.70
N SER A 231 -18.50 14.96 -1.38
CA SER A 231 -17.10 14.59 -1.54
C SER A 231 -16.82 14.21 -2.98
N ARG A 232 -15.63 14.59 -3.47
CA ARG A 232 -15.06 14.19 -4.75
C ARG A 232 -13.76 13.45 -4.47
N ILE A 233 -13.66 12.21 -4.91
CA ILE A 233 -12.47 11.39 -4.70
C ILE A 233 -11.91 10.99 -6.06
N THR A 234 -10.67 11.37 -6.33
CA THR A 234 -9.94 10.99 -7.56
C THR A 234 -8.93 9.90 -7.22
N GLU A 235 -8.97 8.80 -7.96
CA GLU A 235 -8.08 7.64 -7.80
C GLU A 235 -7.02 7.63 -8.89
N THR A 236 -5.74 7.69 -8.51
CA THR A 236 -4.63 7.76 -9.46
C THR A 236 -3.76 6.51 -9.53
N ILE A 237 -4.06 5.51 -8.70
CA ILE A 237 -3.21 4.30 -8.57
C ILE A 237 -3.83 3.09 -9.28
N PHE A 238 -5.16 2.90 -9.20
CA PHE A 238 -5.84 1.72 -9.74
C PHE A 238 -7.07 2.06 -10.58
N ASP A 239 -7.12 1.59 -11.81
CA ASP A 239 -8.19 1.87 -12.78
C ASP A 239 -9.59 1.43 -12.33
N ARG A 240 -9.71 0.39 -11.52
CA ARG A 240 -10.98 -0.21 -11.12
C ARG A 240 -11.21 -0.17 -9.60
N ARG A 241 -10.71 0.86 -8.94
CA ARG A 241 -10.80 0.97 -7.47
C ARG A 241 -12.23 1.23 -6.98
N PHE A 242 -13.09 1.82 -7.79
CA PHE A 242 -14.44 2.23 -7.40
C PHE A 242 -15.53 1.15 -7.52
N ARG A 243 -15.20 -0.11 -7.76
CA ARG A 243 -16.20 -1.19 -7.89
C ARG A 243 -17.10 -1.36 -6.66
N TYR A 244 -16.63 -1.05 -5.48
CA TYR A 244 -17.41 -1.09 -4.23
C TYR A 244 -18.58 -0.08 -4.22
N THR A 245 -18.54 0.97 -5.06
CA THR A 245 -19.63 1.96 -5.13
C THR A 245 -20.94 1.35 -5.61
N GLU A 246 -20.91 0.27 -6.39
CA GLU A 246 -22.11 -0.48 -6.77
C GLU A 246 -22.81 -1.04 -5.52
N GLY A 247 -22.05 -1.63 -4.59
CA GLY A 247 -22.58 -2.09 -3.31
C GLY A 247 -23.12 -0.95 -2.44
N LEU A 248 -22.38 0.16 -2.35
CA LEU A 248 -22.87 1.33 -1.63
C LEU A 248 -24.17 1.89 -2.24
N CYS A 249 -24.30 1.94 -3.57
CA CYS A 249 -25.54 2.36 -4.25
C CYS A 249 -26.69 1.40 -3.95
N ALA A 250 -26.46 0.09 -3.89
CA ALA A 250 -27.46 -0.89 -3.48
C ALA A 250 -27.94 -0.65 -2.03
N MET A 251 -27.05 -0.16 -1.16
CA MET A 251 -27.37 0.27 0.21
C MET A 251 -28.02 1.67 0.28
N GLY A 252 -28.28 2.28 -0.86
CA GLY A 252 -28.94 3.59 -0.93
C GLY A 252 -27.98 4.79 -1.03
N ALA A 253 -26.68 4.60 -1.16
CA ALA A 253 -25.74 5.72 -1.34
C ALA A 253 -26.02 6.51 -2.61
N ALA A 254 -25.81 7.83 -2.56
CA ALA A 254 -25.76 8.68 -3.74
C ALA A 254 -24.31 8.81 -4.21
N SER A 255 -23.89 7.90 -5.06
CA SER A 255 -22.53 7.85 -5.62
C SER A 255 -22.57 7.73 -7.14
N GLN A 256 -21.74 8.51 -7.81
CA GLN A 256 -21.53 8.48 -9.26
C GLN A 256 -20.05 8.41 -9.56
N VAL A 257 -19.64 7.55 -10.48
CA VAL A 257 -18.24 7.42 -10.91
C VAL A 257 -18.11 7.88 -12.35
N GLU A 258 -17.16 8.79 -12.58
CA GLU A 258 -16.82 9.32 -13.90
C GLU A 258 -15.31 9.18 -14.10
N GLY A 259 -14.91 8.23 -14.94
CA GLY A 259 -13.50 7.91 -15.17
C GLY A 259 -12.79 7.47 -13.89
N ASP A 260 -11.82 8.25 -13.47
CA ASP A 260 -11.00 8.06 -12.27
C ASP A 260 -11.55 8.77 -11.01
N THR A 261 -12.75 9.32 -11.07
CA THR A 261 -13.31 10.17 -10.02
C THR A 261 -14.67 9.67 -9.57
N ALA A 262 -14.86 9.53 -8.25
CA ALA A 262 -16.14 9.28 -7.61
C ALA A 262 -16.68 10.55 -6.95
N TYR A 263 -17.95 10.83 -7.18
CA TYR A 263 -18.73 11.88 -6.52
C TYR A 263 -19.67 11.22 -5.53
N ILE A 264 -19.59 11.61 -4.27
CA ILE A 264 -20.38 11.05 -3.17
C ILE A 264 -21.17 12.17 -2.51
N LEU A 265 -22.48 11.99 -2.41
CA LEU A 265 -23.37 12.80 -1.60
C LEU A 265 -23.83 11.96 -0.41
N GLY A 266 -23.43 12.37 0.78
CA GLY A 266 -23.77 11.67 2.02
C GLY A 266 -25.29 11.70 2.27
N ARG A 267 -25.85 10.53 2.61
CA ARG A 267 -27.26 10.34 3.00
C ARG A 267 -27.42 9.05 3.80
N PRO A 268 -28.52 8.88 4.55
CA PRO A 268 -28.77 7.64 5.28
C PRO A 268 -28.72 6.42 4.36
N LEU A 269 -28.01 5.38 4.80
CA LEU A 269 -27.91 4.08 4.13
C LEU A 269 -28.90 3.10 4.76
N HIS A 270 -29.24 2.04 4.02
CA HIS A 270 -30.08 0.95 4.49
C HIS A 270 -29.41 -0.41 4.18
N GLY A 271 -29.83 -1.47 4.86
CA GLY A 271 -29.32 -2.81 4.61
C GLY A 271 -29.67 -3.30 3.21
N ALA A 272 -28.72 -3.98 2.55
CA ALA A 272 -28.87 -4.59 1.24
C ALA A 272 -27.98 -5.84 1.12
N GLN A 273 -28.30 -6.70 0.15
CA GLN A 273 -27.43 -7.78 -0.22
C GLN A 273 -26.36 -7.24 -1.18
N VAL A 274 -25.09 -7.35 -0.77
CA VAL A 274 -23.95 -6.82 -1.52
C VAL A 274 -22.88 -7.90 -1.71
N ALA A 275 -22.07 -7.75 -2.75
CA ALA A 275 -20.97 -8.67 -3.05
C ALA A 275 -19.62 -7.99 -2.76
N ALA A 276 -18.83 -8.57 -1.86
CA ALA A 276 -17.45 -8.17 -1.60
C ALA A 276 -16.55 -8.69 -2.74
N THR A 277 -16.27 -7.85 -3.74
CA THR A 277 -15.55 -8.24 -4.95
C THR A 277 -14.03 -8.11 -4.84
N ASP A 278 -13.53 -7.32 -3.91
CA ASP A 278 -12.10 -7.14 -3.61
C ASP A 278 -11.88 -6.91 -2.11
N LEU A 279 -10.62 -6.98 -1.66
CA LEU A 279 -10.27 -6.92 -0.26
C LEU A 279 -10.70 -5.61 0.43
N ARG A 280 -10.35 -4.47 -0.17
CA ARG A 280 -10.59 -3.15 0.45
C ARG A 280 -12.01 -2.66 0.23
N GLY A 281 -12.55 -2.90 -0.97
CA GLY A 281 -13.96 -2.64 -1.26
C GLY A 281 -14.88 -3.51 -0.40
N GLY A 282 -14.53 -4.78 -0.20
CA GLY A 282 -15.27 -5.68 0.68
C GLY A 282 -15.22 -5.25 2.17
N ALA A 283 -14.09 -4.69 2.62
CA ALA A 283 -13.99 -4.15 3.98
C ALA A 283 -14.77 -2.83 4.16
N ALA A 284 -15.07 -2.13 3.06
CA ALA A 284 -15.84 -0.88 3.07
C ALA A 284 -17.37 -1.11 3.11
N LEU A 285 -17.84 -2.27 2.61
CA LEU A 285 -19.26 -2.67 2.57
C LEU A 285 -19.71 -3.37 3.83
#